data_964b94bc1cd02263e2e0f2bd2c1f195d
#
_entry.id   964b94bc1cd02263e2e0f2bd2c1f195d
#
_cell.length_a   1.000
_cell.length_b   1.000
_cell.length_c   1.000
_cell.angle_alpha   90.00
_cell.angle_beta   90.00
_cell.angle_gamma   90.00
#
_symmetry.space_group_name_H-M   'P 1'
#
loop_
_entity.id
_entity.type
_entity.pdbx_description
1 polymer ?
#
loop_
_entity_poly.entity_id
_entity_poly.type
_entity_poly.pdbx_seq_one_letter_code
_entity_poly.pdbx_strand_id
1 'polypeptide(L)'
;VNTLAEAKNLINSGNEEEGSFNLLRVFRGIPKNKALIKYLSEEGVKQLLQKTENFYMQDNNREMPKVDKNLYYVIDEKNNQIELTDKGIEFLSGKDDPDFFIMPEIGIEISKIEKKGLSKEDEAKEKDELYRDFSIKSERIHTINQLLKAYALFEKDIQYVVMDNKV
;
A
#
# COMPACT_ATOMS: atom_id res chain seq x y z
N VAL A 1 -15.63 -4.23 -5.60
CA VAL A 1 -16.73 -4.37 -6.58
C VAL A 1 -17.77 -3.28 -6.34
N ASN A 2 -18.24 -3.06 -5.10
CA ASN A 2 -19.24 -2.03 -4.79
C ASN A 2 -18.76 -0.62 -5.13
N THR A 3 -17.52 -0.27 -4.76
CA THR A 3 -16.94 1.06 -5.01
C THR A 3 -16.86 1.41 -6.51
N LEU A 4 -16.62 0.42 -7.39
CA LEU A 4 -16.64 0.65 -8.83
C LEU A 4 -18.05 0.95 -9.33
N ALA A 5 -19.06 0.26 -8.82
CA ALA A 5 -20.46 0.53 -9.16
C ALA A 5 -20.91 1.92 -8.68
N GLU A 6 -20.50 2.32 -7.48
CA GLU A 6 -20.73 3.66 -6.94
C GLU A 6 -20.04 4.73 -7.79
N ALA A 7 -18.77 4.52 -8.18
CA ALA A 7 -18.04 5.43 -9.05
C ALA A 7 -18.77 5.65 -10.38
N LYS A 8 -19.24 4.57 -11.04
CA LYS A 8 -20.01 4.65 -12.27
C LYS A 8 -21.30 5.44 -12.10
N ASN A 9 -22.06 5.17 -11.05
CA ASN A 9 -23.32 5.85 -10.77
C ASN A 9 -23.10 7.34 -10.54
N LEU A 10 -22.07 7.71 -9.80
CA LEU A 10 -21.73 9.11 -9.52
C LEU A 10 -21.32 9.86 -10.81
N ILE A 11 -20.48 9.26 -11.64
CA ILE A 11 -20.07 9.85 -12.91
C ILE A 11 -21.29 10.03 -13.84
N ASN A 12 -22.13 9.01 -13.96
CA ASN A 12 -23.32 9.08 -14.79
C ASN A 12 -24.37 10.07 -14.30
N SER A 13 -24.40 10.35 -13.00
CA SER A 13 -25.30 11.35 -12.41
C SER A 13 -24.76 12.79 -12.46
N GLY A 14 -23.56 12.98 -13.03
CA GLY A 14 -22.91 14.31 -13.15
C GLY A 14 -22.04 14.70 -11.95
N ASN A 15 -21.90 13.83 -10.93
CA ASN A 15 -20.96 14.05 -9.83
C ASN A 15 -19.58 13.46 -10.18
N GLU A 16 -18.91 14.11 -11.15
CA GLU A 16 -17.63 13.63 -11.68
C GLU A 16 -16.52 13.64 -10.63
N GLU A 17 -16.50 14.62 -9.73
CA GLU A 17 -15.43 14.76 -8.74
C GLU A 17 -15.38 13.56 -7.78
N GLU A 18 -16.50 13.25 -7.15
CA GLU A 18 -16.59 12.12 -6.22
C GLU A 18 -16.51 10.77 -6.96
N GLY A 19 -17.11 10.70 -8.13
CA GLY A 19 -17.07 9.49 -8.98
C GLY A 19 -15.66 9.16 -9.46
N SER A 20 -14.90 10.17 -9.90
CA SER A 20 -13.52 9.99 -10.35
C SER A 20 -12.56 9.71 -9.20
N PHE A 21 -12.81 10.29 -8.02
CA PHE A 21 -12.08 9.95 -6.79
C PHE A 21 -12.25 8.46 -6.43
N ASN A 22 -13.48 7.96 -6.43
CA ASN A 22 -13.75 6.55 -6.18
C ASN A 22 -13.17 5.64 -7.28
N LEU A 23 -13.20 6.08 -8.54
CA LEU A 23 -12.58 5.37 -9.66
C LEU A 23 -11.06 5.25 -9.48
N LEU A 24 -10.39 6.34 -9.11
CA LEU A 24 -8.96 6.35 -8.81
C LEU A 24 -8.63 5.39 -7.66
N ARG A 25 -9.43 5.41 -6.59
CA ARG A 25 -9.27 4.47 -5.46
C ARG A 25 -9.36 3.01 -5.90
N VAL A 26 -10.33 2.67 -6.75
CA VAL A 26 -10.47 1.31 -7.29
C VAL A 26 -9.26 0.94 -8.14
N PHE A 27 -8.80 1.86 -9.00
CA PHE A 27 -7.63 1.65 -9.85
C PHE A 27 -6.35 1.38 -9.03
N ARG A 28 -6.13 2.12 -7.95
CA ARG A 28 -4.97 1.92 -7.09
C ARG A 28 -5.02 0.63 -6.28
N GLY A 29 -6.21 0.13 -5.96
CA GLY A 29 -6.36 -1.12 -5.20
C GLY A 29 -6.35 -2.39 -6.05
N ILE A 30 -6.99 -2.35 -7.21
CA ILE A 30 -7.20 -3.53 -8.09
C ILE A 30 -7.12 -3.16 -9.57
N PRO A 31 -5.97 -2.65 -10.07
CA PRO A 31 -5.86 -2.13 -11.44
C PRO A 31 -6.17 -3.18 -12.52
N LYS A 32 -5.88 -4.46 -12.28
CA LYS A 32 -6.13 -5.58 -13.21
C LYS A 32 -7.56 -6.16 -13.14
N ASN A 33 -8.47 -5.51 -12.42
CA ASN A 33 -9.85 -6.00 -12.34
C ASN A 33 -10.55 -5.88 -13.69
N LYS A 34 -11.11 -7.00 -14.20
CA LYS A 34 -11.76 -7.07 -15.53
C LYS A 34 -12.90 -6.06 -15.71
N ALA A 35 -13.71 -5.83 -14.66
CA ALA A 35 -14.80 -4.86 -14.71
C ALA A 35 -14.28 -3.42 -14.78
N LEU A 36 -13.18 -3.12 -14.07
CA LEU A 36 -12.50 -1.83 -14.14
C LEU A 36 -11.90 -1.62 -15.53
N ILE A 37 -11.16 -2.59 -16.07
CA ILE A 37 -10.55 -2.51 -17.41
C ILE A 37 -11.62 -2.27 -18.46
N LYS A 38 -12.73 -2.99 -18.38
CA LYS A 38 -13.88 -2.78 -19.29
C LYS A 38 -14.43 -1.36 -19.19
N TYR A 39 -14.55 -0.82 -18.00
CA TYR A 39 -15.03 0.55 -17.79
C TYR A 39 -14.04 1.59 -18.30
N LEU A 40 -12.75 1.38 -18.09
CA LEU A 40 -11.71 2.27 -18.61
C LEU A 40 -11.61 2.28 -20.14
N SER A 41 -12.20 1.30 -20.83
CA SER A 41 -12.29 1.30 -22.30
C SER A 41 -13.46 2.13 -22.83
N GLU A 42 -14.39 2.58 -21.99
CA GLU A 42 -15.45 3.51 -22.37
C GLU A 42 -14.87 4.91 -22.66
N GLU A 43 -15.47 5.61 -23.63
CA GLU A 43 -14.98 6.91 -24.07
C GLU A 43 -14.92 7.93 -22.91
N GLY A 44 -13.82 8.64 -22.79
CA GLY A 44 -13.60 9.67 -21.75
C GLY A 44 -13.21 9.15 -20.37
N VAL A 45 -13.54 7.91 -20.00
CA VAL A 45 -13.31 7.39 -18.64
C VAL A 45 -11.83 7.31 -18.30
N LYS A 46 -11.00 6.84 -19.22
CA LYS A 46 -9.54 6.78 -19.03
C LYS A 46 -8.93 8.17 -18.88
N GLN A 47 -9.41 9.14 -19.65
CA GLN A 47 -8.95 10.52 -19.57
C GLN A 47 -9.33 11.15 -18.23
N LEU A 48 -10.55 10.89 -17.76
CA LEU A 48 -11.02 11.34 -16.45
C LEU A 48 -10.17 10.76 -15.32
N LEU A 49 -9.90 9.45 -15.34
CA LEU A 49 -9.01 8.81 -14.38
C LEU A 49 -7.63 9.47 -14.37
N GLN A 50 -7.03 9.69 -15.53
CA GLN A 50 -5.70 10.26 -15.68
C GLN A 50 -5.63 11.71 -15.19
N LYS A 51 -6.67 12.51 -15.47
CA LYS A 51 -6.81 13.87 -14.95
C LYS A 51 -6.89 13.87 -13.42
N THR A 52 -7.66 12.97 -12.85
CA THR A 52 -7.82 12.83 -11.40
C THR A 52 -6.52 12.35 -10.76
N GLU A 53 -5.86 11.33 -11.31
CA GLU A 53 -4.55 10.86 -10.83
C GLU A 53 -3.54 12.00 -10.82
N ASN A 54 -3.41 12.75 -11.91
CA ASN A 54 -2.50 13.89 -12.00
C ASN A 54 -2.79 14.95 -10.94
N PHE A 55 -4.08 15.24 -10.65
CA PHE A 55 -4.46 16.17 -9.61
C PHE A 55 -3.98 15.74 -8.23
N TYR A 56 -4.19 14.45 -7.86
CA TYR A 56 -3.76 13.93 -6.56
C TYR A 56 -2.25 13.67 -6.46
N MET A 57 -1.54 13.58 -7.59
CA MET A 57 -0.08 13.46 -7.65
C MET A 57 0.66 14.80 -7.55
N GLN A 58 -0.04 15.93 -7.64
CA GLN A 58 0.59 17.24 -7.46
C GLN A 58 1.20 17.40 -6.07
N ASP A 59 2.11 18.35 -5.92
CA ASP A 59 2.78 18.69 -4.65
C ASP A 59 3.39 17.46 -3.93
N ASN A 60 4.14 16.63 -4.67
CA ASN A 60 4.77 15.40 -4.15
C ASN A 60 3.76 14.41 -3.56
N ASN A 61 2.63 14.19 -4.23
CA ASN A 61 1.57 13.25 -3.81
C ASN A 61 0.90 13.61 -2.47
N ARG A 62 0.93 14.87 -2.07
CA ARG A 62 0.40 15.32 -0.77
C ARG A 62 -1.04 14.90 -0.51
N GLU A 63 -1.87 14.89 -1.56
CA GLU A 63 -3.30 14.56 -1.46
C GLU A 63 -3.58 13.06 -1.71
N MET A 64 -2.63 12.31 -2.25
CA MET A 64 -2.81 10.88 -2.57
C MET A 64 -3.16 10.01 -1.35
N PRO A 65 -2.63 10.25 -0.13
CA PRO A 65 -3.04 9.51 1.05
C PRO A 65 -4.54 9.55 1.34
N LYS A 66 -5.27 10.58 0.89
CA LYS A 66 -6.74 10.65 1.03
C LYS A 66 -7.44 9.58 0.18
N VAL A 67 -6.89 9.31 -1.01
CA VAL A 67 -7.38 8.26 -1.91
C VAL A 67 -7.13 6.90 -1.27
N ASP A 68 -5.92 6.69 -0.73
CA ASP A 68 -5.43 5.41 -0.23
C ASP A 68 -5.99 5.03 1.15
N LYS A 69 -6.47 5.99 1.93
CA LYS A 69 -6.93 5.83 3.33
C LYS A 69 -7.85 4.63 3.58
N ASN A 70 -8.68 4.27 2.61
CA ASN A 70 -9.65 3.17 2.75
C ASN A 70 -9.16 1.85 2.17
N LEU A 71 -8.01 1.83 1.51
CA LEU A 71 -7.39 0.64 0.97
C LEU A 71 -6.54 -0.04 2.05
N TYR A 72 -6.37 -1.35 1.95
CA TYR A 72 -5.43 -2.11 2.78
C TYR A 72 -4.03 -2.15 2.16
N TYR A 73 -3.96 -2.02 0.84
CA TYR A 73 -2.73 -1.93 0.06
C TYR A 73 -2.99 -1.13 -1.20
N VAL A 74 -1.94 -0.62 -1.81
CA VAL A 74 -1.95 0.06 -3.11
C VAL A 74 -1.00 -0.62 -4.08
N ILE A 75 -1.38 -0.66 -5.35
CA ILE A 75 -0.60 -1.24 -6.43
C ILE A 75 -0.12 -0.11 -7.35
N ASP A 76 1.19 -0.02 -7.52
CA ASP A 76 1.83 0.79 -8.55
C ASP A 76 2.29 -0.13 -9.69
N GLU A 77 1.47 -0.24 -10.73
CA GLU A 77 1.79 -1.07 -11.89
C GLU A 77 3.01 -0.55 -12.67
N LYS A 78 3.23 0.77 -12.70
CA LYS A 78 4.34 1.38 -13.45
C LYS A 78 5.69 0.94 -12.88
N ASN A 79 5.80 0.91 -11.55
CA ASN A 79 7.01 0.54 -10.83
C ASN A 79 7.01 -0.93 -10.39
N ASN A 80 5.96 -1.68 -10.72
CA ASN A 80 5.76 -3.07 -10.31
C ASN A 80 5.91 -3.26 -8.80
N GLN A 81 5.31 -2.33 -8.05
CA GLN A 81 5.35 -2.29 -6.58
C GLN A 81 3.98 -2.44 -5.98
N ILE A 82 3.97 -2.95 -4.77
CA ILE A 82 2.79 -3.01 -3.92
C ILE A 82 3.21 -2.57 -2.53
N GLU A 83 2.39 -1.75 -1.90
CA GLU A 83 2.66 -1.20 -0.58
C GLU A 83 1.44 -1.36 0.33
N LEU A 84 1.67 -1.77 1.58
CA LEU A 84 0.65 -1.74 2.60
C LEU A 84 0.35 -0.29 3.00
N THR A 85 -0.93 0.01 3.16
CA THR A 85 -1.36 1.26 3.79
C THR A 85 -1.34 1.12 5.32
N ASP A 86 -1.46 2.25 6.04
CA ASP A 86 -1.59 2.23 7.50
C ASP A 86 -2.74 1.32 7.95
N LYS A 87 -3.86 1.38 7.24
CA LYS A 87 -5.02 0.49 7.47
C LYS A 87 -4.68 -0.99 7.24
N GLY A 88 -3.86 -1.28 6.25
CA GLY A 88 -3.38 -2.64 5.98
C GLY A 88 -2.47 -3.15 7.08
N ILE A 89 -1.56 -2.30 7.55
CA ILE A 89 -0.65 -2.58 8.67
C ILE A 89 -1.46 -2.83 9.96
N GLU A 90 -2.40 -1.96 10.29
CA GLU A 90 -3.27 -2.11 11.45
C GLU A 90 -4.10 -3.41 11.39
N PHE A 91 -4.65 -3.72 10.22
CA PHE A 91 -5.41 -4.96 10.01
C PHE A 91 -4.58 -6.22 10.20
N LEU A 92 -3.34 -6.23 9.70
CA LEU A 92 -2.42 -7.36 9.80
C LEU A 92 -1.79 -7.51 11.18
N SER A 93 -1.52 -6.40 11.88
CA SER A 93 -0.98 -6.42 13.25
C SER A 93 -1.95 -7.08 14.23
N GLY A 94 -3.25 -6.96 13.98
CA GLY A 94 -4.27 -7.53 14.86
C GLY A 94 -4.45 -6.76 16.17
N LYS A 95 -5.29 -7.31 17.06
CA LYS A 95 -5.60 -6.65 18.35
C LYS A 95 -4.59 -6.97 19.45
N ASP A 96 -3.90 -8.10 19.32
CA ASP A 96 -3.02 -8.63 20.36
C ASP A 96 -1.62 -8.04 20.34
N ASP A 97 -1.14 -7.61 19.16
CA ASP A 97 0.16 -6.94 18.98
C ASP A 97 0.03 -5.80 17.95
N PRO A 98 -0.46 -4.63 18.37
CA PRO A 98 -0.61 -3.48 17.46
C PRO A 98 0.69 -3.04 16.80
N ASP A 99 1.82 -3.27 17.49
CA ASP A 99 3.15 -2.84 17.02
C ASP A 99 3.88 -3.87 16.17
N PHE A 100 3.22 -5.02 15.86
CA PHE A 100 3.83 -6.14 15.16
C PHE A 100 4.48 -5.77 13.81
N PHE A 101 3.86 -4.85 13.09
CA PHE A 101 4.35 -4.32 11.81
C PHE A 101 4.78 -2.86 11.87
N ILE A 102 4.68 -2.19 13.02
CA ILE A 102 5.07 -0.79 13.14
C ILE A 102 6.58 -0.70 13.31
N MET A 103 7.23 -0.06 12.34
CA MET A 103 8.67 0.17 12.37
C MET A 103 9.04 1.23 13.41
N PRO A 104 10.00 0.94 14.31
CA PRO A 104 10.50 1.98 15.19
C PRO A 104 11.27 3.05 14.40
N GLU A 105 11.09 4.30 14.77
CA GLU A 105 11.90 5.40 14.25
C GLU A 105 13.27 5.39 14.93
N ILE A 106 14.23 4.67 14.35
CA ILE A 106 15.55 4.40 14.94
C ILE A 106 16.21 5.67 15.48
N GLY A 107 16.18 6.77 14.73
CA GLY A 107 16.80 8.03 15.16
C GLY A 107 16.21 8.60 16.45
N ILE A 108 14.88 8.53 16.57
CA ILE A 108 14.16 8.99 17.76
C ILE A 108 14.44 8.07 18.94
N GLU A 109 14.36 6.76 18.73
CA GLU A 109 14.57 5.78 19.79
C GLU A 109 16.02 5.79 20.30
N ILE A 110 17.02 5.90 19.41
CA ILE A 110 18.42 6.09 19.80
C ILE A 110 18.58 7.36 20.66
N SER A 111 18.00 8.48 20.24
CA SER A 111 18.05 9.72 21.01
C SER A 111 17.42 9.60 22.39
N LYS A 112 16.37 8.79 22.54
CA LYS A 112 15.75 8.48 23.83
C LYS A 112 16.69 7.64 24.71
N ILE A 113 17.34 6.62 24.14
CA ILE A 113 18.29 5.76 24.84
C ILE A 113 19.47 6.60 25.38
N GLU A 114 20.06 7.46 24.53
CA GLU A 114 21.18 8.32 24.90
C GLU A 114 20.83 9.33 26.02
N LYS A 115 19.59 9.82 26.05
CA LYS A 115 19.10 10.73 27.09
C LYS A 115 18.84 10.05 28.43
N LYS A 116 18.75 8.72 28.50
CA LYS A 116 18.55 7.98 29.74
C LYS A 116 19.78 8.02 30.66
N GLY A 117 20.97 8.38 30.15
CA GLY A 117 22.19 8.44 30.94
C GLY A 117 22.67 7.09 31.51
N LEU A 118 22.44 6.03 30.76
CA LEU A 118 22.80 4.66 31.10
C LEU A 118 24.33 4.45 31.10
N SER A 119 24.78 3.34 31.67
CA SER A 119 26.16 2.91 31.45
C SER A 119 26.41 2.60 29.97
N LYS A 120 27.65 2.70 29.49
CA LYS A 120 27.99 2.40 28.09
C LYS A 120 27.59 0.97 27.68
N GLU A 121 27.66 0.03 28.62
CA GLU A 121 27.28 -1.36 28.39
C GLU A 121 25.76 -1.53 28.24
N ASP A 122 24.98 -0.85 29.09
CA ASP A 122 23.54 -0.91 29.06
C ASP A 122 22.99 -0.15 27.85
N GLU A 123 23.58 0.99 27.52
CA GLU A 123 23.27 1.75 26.31
C GLU A 123 23.50 0.90 25.03
N ALA A 124 24.61 0.18 24.96
CA ALA A 124 24.93 -0.71 23.87
C ALA A 124 23.89 -1.84 23.75
N LYS A 125 23.49 -2.45 24.87
CA LYS A 125 22.45 -3.50 24.88
C LYS A 125 21.09 -3.00 24.39
N GLU A 126 20.62 -1.84 24.89
CA GLU A 126 19.35 -1.26 24.44
C GLU A 126 19.37 -0.90 22.94
N LYS A 127 20.51 -0.41 22.44
CA LYS A 127 20.68 -0.14 20.99
C LYS A 127 20.66 -1.45 20.17
N ASP A 128 21.31 -2.49 20.63
CA ASP A 128 21.32 -3.80 19.97
C ASP A 128 19.91 -4.43 19.94
N GLU A 129 19.14 -4.32 21.02
CA GLU A 129 17.75 -4.76 21.07
C GLU A 129 16.87 -3.98 20.09
N LEU A 130 17.05 -2.66 20.03
CA LEU A 130 16.35 -1.79 19.08
C LEU A 130 16.64 -2.18 17.61
N TYR A 131 17.91 -2.39 17.27
CA TYR A 131 18.30 -2.81 15.92
C TYR A 131 17.76 -4.19 15.57
N ARG A 132 17.73 -5.09 16.54
CA ARG A 132 17.17 -6.43 16.36
C ARG A 132 15.66 -6.37 16.10
N ASP A 133 14.91 -5.60 16.88
CA ASP A 133 13.48 -5.40 16.69
C ASP A 133 13.19 -4.78 15.32
N PHE A 134 13.95 -3.75 14.96
CA PHE A 134 13.86 -3.12 13.63
C PHE A 134 14.09 -4.14 12.50
N SER A 135 15.14 -4.97 12.60
CA SER A 135 15.46 -5.97 11.59
C SER A 135 14.33 -6.99 11.42
N ILE A 136 13.78 -7.49 12.54
CA ILE A 136 12.67 -8.46 12.53
C ILE A 136 11.43 -7.84 11.89
N LYS A 137 11.05 -6.63 12.26
CA LYS A 137 9.88 -5.92 11.72
C LYS A 137 10.06 -5.59 10.24
N SER A 138 11.26 -5.16 9.84
CA SER A 138 11.61 -4.89 8.44
C SER A 138 11.47 -6.15 7.58
N GLU A 139 11.96 -7.29 8.05
CA GLU A 139 11.83 -8.58 7.37
C GLU A 139 10.37 -9.02 7.24
N ARG A 140 9.55 -8.82 8.27
CA ARG A 140 8.10 -9.09 8.24
C ARG A 140 7.40 -8.28 7.15
N ILE A 141 7.63 -6.96 7.11
CA ILE A 141 7.05 -6.07 6.12
C ILE A 141 7.50 -6.47 4.72
N HIS A 142 8.80 -6.75 4.55
CA HIS A 142 9.34 -7.21 3.27
C HIS A 142 8.66 -8.50 2.81
N THR A 143 8.51 -9.47 3.69
CA THR A 143 7.87 -10.75 3.40
C THR A 143 6.41 -10.56 2.96
N ILE A 144 5.65 -9.73 3.67
CA ILE A 144 4.27 -9.43 3.30
C ILE A 144 4.20 -8.75 1.93
N ASN A 145 5.07 -7.78 1.67
CA ASN A 145 5.11 -7.12 0.37
C ASN A 145 5.44 -8.10 -0.76
N GLN A 146 6.35 -9.05 -0.55
CA GLN A 146 6.65 -10.10 -1.55
C GLN A 146 5.46 -11.03 -1.76
N LEU A 147 4.75 -11.43 -0.70
CA LEU A 147 3.53 -12.23 -0.81
C LEU A 147 2.44 -11.48 -1.58
N LEU A 148 2.22 -10.22 -1.26
CA LEU A 148 1.25 -9.39 -1.97
C LEU A 148 1.61 -9.23 -3.44
N LYS A 149 2.90 -9.05 -3.78
CA LYS A 149 3.39 -9.06 -5.16
C LYS A 149 3.04 -10.35 -5.88
N ALA A 150 3.33 -11.48 -5.26
CA ALA A 150 3.08 -12.79 -5.84
C ALA A 150 1.59 -13.00 -6.17
N TYR A 151 0.70 -12.54 -5.29
CA TYR A 151 -0.75 -12.72 -5.49
C TYR A 151 -1.41 -11.65 -6.38
N ALA A 152 -0.91 -10.41 -6.35
CA ALA A 152 -1.59 -9.30 -7.00
C ALA A 152 -0.98 -8.89 -8.35
N LEU A 153 0.32 -9.11 -8.54
CA LEU A 153 1.04 -8.65 -9.73
C LEU A 153 1.46 -9.79 -10.67
N PHE A 154 1.69 -11.00 -10.13
CA PHE A 154 2.17 -12.11 -10.93
C PHE A 154 1.01 -12.95 -11.45
N GLU A 155 0.95 -13.13 -12.75
CA GLU A 155 -0.02 -13.97 -13.45
C GLU A 155 0.67 -15.22 -13.98
N LYS A 156 0.03 -16.37 -13.74
CA LYS A 156 0.48 -17.64 -14.30
C LYS A 156 0.53 -17.54 -15.84
N ASP A 157 1.54 -18.16 -16.42
CA ASP A 157 1.82 -18.19 -17.85
C ASP A 157 2.22 -16.84 -18.48
N ILE A 158 2.39 -15.80 -17.64
CA ILE A 158 2.93 -14.47 -18.02
C ILE A 158 4.24 -14.20 -17.26
N GLN A 159 4.18 -14.16 -15.92
CA GLN A 159 5.35 -13.91 -15.07
C GLN A 159 5.97 -15.20 -14.53
N TYR A 160 5.22 -16.30 -14.46
CA TYR A 160 5.71 -17.61 -14.06
C TYR A 160 4.95 -18.74 -14.75
N VAL A 161 5.60 -19.88 -14.89
CA VAL A 161 4.99 -21.13 -15.39
C VAL A 161 5.06 -22.21 -14.34
N VAL A 162 4.11 -23.13 -14.38
CA VAL A 162 4.12 -24.33 -13.52
C VAL A 162 4.31 -25.54 -14.39
N MET A 163 5.45 -26.24 -14.24
CA MET A 163 5.75 -27.48 -14.92
C MET A 163 6.05 -28.55 -13.86
N ASP A 164 5.42 -29.72 -13.98
CA ASP A 164 5.60 -30.84 -13.04
C ASP A 164 5.46 -30.46 -11.56
N ASN A 165 4.46 -29.62 -11.24
CA ASN A 165 4.22 -29.06 -9.90
C ASN A 165 5.38 -28.19 -9.34
N LYS A 166 6.27 -27.69 -10.20
CA LYS A 166 7.33 -26.75 -9.84
C LYS A 166 7.08 -25.40 -10.53
N VAL A 167 7.43 -24.31 -9.82
CA VAL A 167 7.33 -22.94 -10.31
C VAL A 167 8.67 -22.51 -10.90
#